data_7d71d20aad21701eccbc23e3df9b60dd
#
_entry.id   7d71d20aad21701eccbc23e3df9b60dd
#
_cell.length_a   1.000
_cell.length_b   1.000
_cell.length_c   1.000
_cell.angle_alpha   90.00
_cell.angle_beta   90.00
_cell.angle_gamma   90.00
#
_symmetry.space_group_name_H-M   'P 1'
#
loop_
_entity.id
_entity.type
_entity.pdbx_description
1 polymer ?
#
loop_
_entity_poly.entity_id
_entity_poly.type
_entity_poly.pdbx_seq_one_letter_code
_entity_poly.pdbx_strand_id
1 'polypeptide(L)'
;RSGTSLMMQMLDKGGLDILQDEKREADISNPKGYYEYEPVMGLYKDNKWLGTGQDKAVKIVAPLLKYLDVQYRYKIVFMTRDLNEVIKSQQKMLGRNEDELPMKLFEQYNKLLTNVAIWNKKEPGIEILYVDYSEVLNNPKPVMERIEKFLGVSLDKEAMEQCIDMSLYRNRTT
;
A
#
# COMPACT_ATOMS: atom_id res chain seq x y z
N ARG A 1 -4.96 -4.05 4.43
CA ARG A 1 -4.83 -5.37 3.77
C ARG A 1 -5.22 -5.32 2.29
N SER A 2 -4.86 -4.23 1.67
CA SER A 2 -5.11 -3.94 0.24
C SER A 2 -3.95 -4.34 -0.69
N GLY A 3 -2.99 -5.18 -0.25
CA GLY A 3 -1.87 -5.62 -1.09
C GLY A 3 -0.64 -4.71 -1.05
N THR A 4 -0.54 -3.79 -0.10
CA THR A 4 0.58 -2.86 0.01
C THR A 4 1.94 -3.55 0.17
N SER A 5 2.03 -4.69 0.86
CA SER A 5 3.29 -5.43 0.97
C SER A 5 3.72 -6.05 -0.36
N LEU A 6 2.78 -6.55 -1.17
CA LEU A 6 3.08 -7.01 -2.53
C LEU A 6 3.61 -5.86 -3.38
N MET A 7 2.96 -4.70 -3.34
CA MET A 7 3.41 -3.53 -4.09
C MET A 7 4.82 -3.10 -3.68
N MET A 8 5.12 -3.05 -2.38
CA MET A 8 6.47 -2.74 -1.90
C MET A 8 7.50 -3.75 -2.39
N GLN A 9 7.17 -5.06 -2.36
CA GLN A 9 8.02 -6.10 -2.90
C GLN A 9 8.26 -5.94 -4.41
N MET A 10 7.21 -5.62 -5.17
CA MET A 10 7.34 -5.36 -6.61
C MET A 10 8.25 -4.16 -6.89
N LEU A 11 8.10 -3.06 -6.15
CA LEU A 11 8.93 -1.87 -6.30
C LEU A 11 10.40 -2.16 -5.94
N ASP A 12 10.65 -2.90 -4.86
CA ASP A 12 11.99 -3.34 -4.44
C ASP A 12 12.66 -4.18 -5.55
N LYS A 13 11.98 -5.21 -6.03
CA LYS A 13 12.49 -6.07 -7.11
C LYS A 13 12.58 -5.35 -8.45
N GLY A 14 11.73 -4.35 -8.66
CA GLY A 14 11.80 -3.44 -9.81
C GLY A 14 12.97 -2.47 -9.78
N GLY A 15 13.75 -2.43 -8.69
CA GLY A 15 14.96 -1.62 -8.58
C GLY A 15 14.77 -0.26 -7.89
N LEU A 16 13.63 -0.04 -7.22
CA LEU A 16 13.42 1.17 -6.44
C LEU A 16 13.96 0.99 -5.02
N ASP A 17 14.73 1.93 -4.52
CA ASP A 17 15.21 1.93 -3.15
C ASP A 17 14.04 1.98 -2.15
N ILE A 18 14.08 1.12 -1.14
CA ILE A 18 13.03 1.01 -0.13
C ILE A 18 13.53 1.51 1.22
N LEU A 19 12.75 2.39 1.85
CA LEU A 19 12.96 2.77 3.24
C LEU A 19 12.16 1.83 4.15
N GLN A 20 12.85 0.88 4.76
CA GLN A 20 12.27 -0.12 5.66
C GLN A 20 13.21 -0.43 6.82
N ASP A 21 12.69 -1.08 7.83
CA ASP A 21 13.47 -1.78 8.86
C ASP A 21 13.04 -3.25 8.92
N GLU A 22 13.87 -4.08 9.55
CA GLU A 22 13.64 -5.52 9.66
C GLU A 22 12.97 -5.91 10.99
N LYS A 23 12.33 -4.96 11.69
CA LYS A 23 11.78 -5.19 13.03
C LYS A 23 10.58 -6.13 13.05
N ARG A 24 9.81 -6.14 11.97
CA ARG A 24 8.68 -7.03 11.85
C ARG A 24 8.99 -8.20 10.94
N GLU A 25 9.16 -9.37 11.54
CA GLU A 25 9.42 -10.62 10.82
C GLU A 25 8.24 -11.05 9.94
N ALA A 26 8.55 -11.82 8.91
CA ALA A 26 7.56 -12.47 8.07
C ALA A 26 6.76 -13.50 8.88
N ASP A 27 5.47 -13.66 8.58
CA ASP A 27 4.58 -14.65 9.21
C ASP A 27 3.69 -15.34 8.17
N ILE A 28 2.82 -16.25 8.64
CA ILE A 28 1.87 -16.99 7.78
C ILE A 28 0.96 -16.05 6.98
N SER A 29 0.64 -14.86 7.52
CA SER A 29 -0.20 -13.87 6.87
C SER A 29 0.53 -13.05 5.80
N ASN A 30 1.85 -12.98 5.91
CA ASN A 30 2.72 -12.30 4.95
C ASN A 30 4.13 -12.93 4.92
N PRO A 31 4.28 -14.09 4.27
CA PRO A 31 5.52 -14.87 4.30
C PRO A 31 6.69 -14.21 3.57
N LYS A 32 6.42 -13.19 2.75
CA LYS A 32 7.43 -12.43 1.99
C LYS A 32 7.85 -11.12 2.67
N GLY A 33 7.45 -10.91 3.94
CA GLY A 33 7.81 -9.72 4.73
C GLY A 33 6.85 -8.55 4.59
N TYR A 34 6.97 -7.61 5.50
CA TYR A 34 6.01 -6.52 5.65
C TYR A 34 6.46 -5.20 5.05
N TYR A 35 7.77 -5.00 4.80
CA TYR A 35 8.30 -3.73 4.28
C TYR A 35 7.85 -2.53 5.13
N GLU A 36 7.91 -2.67 6.44
CA GLU A 36 7.53 -1.60 7.37
C GLU A 36 8.75 -0.79 7.79
N TYR A 37 8.52 0.45 8.16
CA TYR A 37 9.49 1.35 8.73
C TYR A 37 8.89 1.93 10.01
N GLU A 38 9.44 1.59 11.17
CA GLU A 38 8.86 1.90 12.48
C GLU A 38 8.51 3.39 12.66
N PRO A 39 9.36 4.36 12.23
CA PRO A 39 9.05 5.78 12.38
C PRO A 39 7.74 6.22 11.71
N VAL A 40 7.22 5.47 10.73
CA VAL A 40 5.92 5.73 10.09
C VAL A 40 4.79 5.76 11.12
N MET A 41 4.82 4.87 12.12
CA MET A 41 3.78 4.81 13.15
C MET A 41 3.77 6.06 14.04
N GLY A 42 4.90 6.76 14.13
CA GLY A 42 5.06 8.01 14.84
C GLY A 42 4.91 9.27 13.99
N LEU A 43 4.54 9.16 12.71
CA LEU A 43 4.47 10.27 11.74
C LEU A 43 3.64 11.47 12.24
N TYR A 44 2.62 11.23 13.05
CA TYR A 44 1.78 12.26 13.65
C TYR A 44 2.47 13.07 14.75
N LYS A 45 3.61 12.59 15.27
CA LYS A 45 4.41 13.26 16.31
C LYS A 45 5.71 13.84 15.75
N ASP A 46 6.36 13.09 14.87
CA ASP A 46 7.63 13.46 14.26
C ASP A 46 7.68 12.99 12.80
N ASN A 47 7.78 13.94 11.90
CA ASN A 47 7.87 13.72 10.46
C ASN A 47 9.22 14.12 9.86
N LYS A 48 10.23 14.49 10.69
CA LYS A 48 11.55 14.96 10.24
C LYS A 48 12.31 13.91 9.42
N TRP A 49 12.08 12.63 9.69
CA TRP A 49 12.69 11.53 8.97
C TRP A 49 12.27 11.45 7.50
N LEU A 50 11.17 12.11 7.11
CA LEU A 50 10.71 12.11 5.71
C LEU A 50 11.80 12.56 4.73
N GLY A 51 12.68 13.49 5.14
CA GLY A 51 13.81 13.91 4.35
C GLY A 51 14.81 12.79 4.01
N THR A 52 14.91 11.75 4.86
CA THR A 52 15.79 10.58 4.59
C THR A 52 15.16 9.59 3.61
N GLY A 53 13.86 9.72 3.36
CA GLY A 53 13.10 8.92 2.39
C GLY A 53 13.06 9.52 0.99
N GLN A 54 13.80 10.60 0.74
CA GLN A 54 13.84 11.21 -0.60
C GLN A 54 14.33 10.20 -1.63
N ASP A 55 13.63 10.13 -2.76
CA ASP A 55 13.84 9.18 -3.86
C ASP A 55 13.71 7.69 -3.49
N LYS A 56 13.09 7.40 -2.33
CA LYS A 56 12.82 6.03 -1.86
C LYS A 56 11.33 5.78 -1.73
N ALA A 57 10.94 4.52 -1.85
CA ALA A 57 9.60 4.12 -1.49
C ALA A 57 9.50 3.80 0.01
N VAL A 58 8.42 4.24 0.63
CA VAL A 58 8.08 3.92 2.01
C VAL A 58 6.61 3.55 2.13
N LYS A 59 6.31 2.52 2.90
CA LYS A 59 4.94 2.06 3.13
C LYS A 59 4.27 2.88 4.23
N ILE A 60 3.24 3.64 3.87
CA ILE A 60 2.47 4.45 4.83
C ILE A 60 0.99 4.00 4.79
N VAL A 61 0.41 3.78 5.96
CA VAL A 61 -1.02 3.47 6.07
C VAL A 61 -1.87 4.72 5.84
N ALA A 62 -2.98 4.58 5.13
CA ALA A 62 -3.81 5.69 4.67
C ALA A 62 -4.20 6.72 5.75
N PRO A 63 -4.53 6.34 7.02
CA PRO A 63 -4.83 7.32 8.07
C PRO A 63 -3.69 8.29 8.40
N LEU A 64 -2.45 7.92 8.10
CA LEU A 64 -1.27 8.73 8.40
C LEU A 64 -0.87 9.68 7.27
N LEU A 65 -1.43 9.55 6.07
CA LEU A 65 -1.09 10.39 4.92
C LEU A 65 -1.27 11.89 5.20
N LYS A 66 -2.27 12.26 5.98
CA LYS A 66 -2.54 13.66 6.37
C LYS A 66 -1.45 14.33 7.22
N TYR A 67 -0.48 13.56 7.70
CA TYR A 67 0.66 14.05 8.50
C TYR A 67 1.95 14.16 7.67
N LEU A 68 1.88 13.89 6.36
CA LEU A 68 3.00 14.15 5.45
C LEU A 68 3.36 15.63 5.46
N ASP A 69 4.64 15.91 5.45
CA ASP A 69 5.13 17.29 5.37
C ASP A 69 4.95 17.81 3.95
N VAL A 70 4.08 18.79 3.78
CA VAL A 70 3.73 19.39 2.48
C VAL A 70 4.87 20.18 1.82
N GLN A 71 6.02 20.34 2.49
CA GLN A 71 7.22 20.90 1.89
C GLN A 71 7.85 19.95 0.85
N TYR A 72 7.60 18.64 0.96
CA TYR A 72 8.06 17.64 -0.01
C TYR A 72 7.00 17.37 -1.07
N ARG A 73 7.45 16.81 -2.18
CA ARG A 73 6.57 16.28 -3.22
C ARG A 73 6.46 14.77 -3.07
N TYR A 74 5.25 14.25 -3.26
CA TYR A 74 4.98 12.83 -3.11
C TYR A 74 4.28 12.26 -4.33
N LYS A 75 4.75 11.11 -4.78
CA LYS A 75 4.05 10.23 -5.71
C LYS A 75 3.56 9.02 -4.94
N ILE A 76 2.26 8.92 -4.75
CA ILE A 76 1.63 7.89 -3.92
C ILE A 76 1.00 6.83 -4.81
N VAL A 77 1.50 5.59 -4.77
CA VAL A 77 0.81 4.43 -5.33
C VAL A 77 -0.18 3.94 -4.26
N PHE A 78 -1.45 4.28 -4.44
CA PHE A 78 -2.50 3.99 -3.47
C PHE A 78 -3.20 2.68 -3.82
N MET A 79 -2.90 1.62 -3.05
CA MET A 79 -3.49 0.31 -3.24
C MET A 79 -4.95 0.28 -2.81
N THR A 80 -5.84 -0.07 -3.74
CA THR A 80 -7.25 -0.33 -3.47
C THR A 80 -7.55 -1.83 -3.53
N ARG A 81 -8.63 -2.24 -2.89
CA ARG A 81 -9.15 -3.60 -2.92
C ARG A 81 -10.62 -3.56 -2.53
N ASP A 82 -11.41 -4.53 -2.98
CA ASP A 82 -12.78 -4.71 -2.52
C ASP A 82 -12.86 -4.68 -0.98
N LEU A 83 -13.76 -3.86 -0.43
CA LEU A 83 -13.80 -3.63 1.02
C LEU A 83 -14.25 -4.87 1.80
N ASN A 84 -15.08 -5.73 1.21
CA ASN A 84 -15.47 -6.99 1.85
C ASN A 84 -14.24 -7.89 2.00
N GLU A 85 -13.39 -7.97 0.96
CA GLU A 85 -12.14 -8.74 1.03
C GLU A 85 -11.16 -8.16 2.06
N VAL A 86 -11.07 -6.82 2.16
CA VAL A 86 -10.23 -6.15 3.17
C VAL A 86 -10.71 -6.51 4.57
N ILE A 87 -12.04 -6.41 4.83
CA ILE A 87 -12.64 -6.69 6.13
C ILE A 87 -12.46 -8.18 6.49
N LYS A 88 -12.78 -9.11 5.58
CA LYS A 88 -12.55 -10.56 5.77
C LYS A 88 -11.09 -10.85 6.14
N SER A 89 -10.16 -10.30 5.38
CA SER A 89 -8.73 -10.47 5.63
C SER A 89 -8.29 -9.91 6.99
N GLN A 90 -8.92 -8.83 7.46
CA GLN A 90 -8.64 -8.25 8.78
C GLN A 90 -9.24 -9.10 9.89
N GLN A 91 -10.48 -9.56 9.76
CA GLN A 91 -11.12 -10.45 10.74
C GLN A 91 -10.31 -11.72 10.93
N LYS A 92 -9.88 -12.34 9.84
CA LYS A 92 -9.00 -13.51 9.88
C LYS A 92 -7.71 -13.26 10.65
N MET A 93 -7.03 -12.14 10.38
CA MET A 93 -5.80 -11.78 11.09
C MET A 93 -6.01 -11.60 12.60
N LEU A 94 -7.21 -11.12 12.98
CA LEU A 94 -7.59 -10.91 14.38
C LEU A 94 -8.19 -12.17 15.05
N GLY A 95 -8.25 -13.31 14.34
CA GLY A 95 -8.87 -14.56 14.85
C GLY A 95 -10.38 -14.43 15.06
N ARG A 96 -11.04 -13.50 14.34
CA ARG A 96 -12.50 -13.27 14.42
C ARG A 96 -13.22 -13.99 13.28
N ASN A 97 -14.56 -14.10 13.39
CA ASN A 97 -15.39 -14.69 12.34
C ASN A 97 -15.27 -13.88 11.04
N GLU A 98 -14.80 -14.53 9.96
CA GLU A 98 -14.61 -13.91 8.65
C GLU A 98 -15.93 -13.60 7.92
N ASP A 99 -17.01 -14.30 8.26
CA ASP A 99 -18.32 -14.11 7.66
C ASP A 99 -19.08 -12.91 8.23
N GLU A 100 -18.65 -12.40 9.38
CA GLU A 100 -19.16 -11.17 9.93
C GLU A 100 -18.50 -9.97 9.24
N LEU A 101 -19.29 -9.23 8.45
CA LEU A 101 -18.89 -7.98 7.82
C LEU A 101 -19.50 -6.80 8.61
N PRO A 102 -18.85 -6.30 9.67
CA PRO A 102 -19.43 -5.25 10.50
C PRO A 102 -19.62 -3.96 9.69
N MET A 103 -20.87 -3.52 9.53
CA MET A 103 -21.24 -2.31 8.79
C MET A 103 -20.40 -1.10 9.23
N LYS A 104 -20.13 -1.00 10.53
CA LYS A 104 -19.29 0.07 11.10
C LYS A 104 -17.86 0.10 10.50
N LEU A 105 -17.25 -1.06 10.24
CA LEU A 105 -15.93 -1.11 9.60
C LEU A 105 -16.02 -0.65 8.14
N PHE A 106 -17.05 -1.08 7.44
CA PHE A 106 -17.29 -0.66 6.06
C PHE A 106 -17.43 0.86 5.95
N GLU A 107 -18.24 1.47 6.82
CA GLU A 107 -18.40 2.91 6.90
C GLU A 107 -17.09 3.63 7.23
N GLN A 108 -16.29 3.10 8.16
CA GLN A 108 -14.99 3.67 8.51
C GLN A 108 -14.01 3.65 7.32
N TYR A 109 -13.95 2.56 6.57
CA TYR A 109 -13.10 2.47 5.37
C TYR A 109 -13.56 3.40 4.26
N ASN A 110 -14.87 3.48 3.99
CA ASN A 110 -15.42 4.41 3.00
C ASN A 110 -15.11 5.86 3.36
N LYS A 111 -15.30 6.24 4.63
CA LYS A 111 -14.95 7.57 5.12
C LYS A 111 -13.46 7.87 4.96
N LEU A 112 -12.60 6.89 5.21
CA LEU A 112 -11.15 7.03 5.03
C LEU A 112 -10.81 7.29 3.57
N LEU A 113 -11.34 6.51 2.63
CA LEU A 113 -11.10 6.68 1.19
C LEU A 113 -11.57 8.06 0.70
N THR A 114 -12.75 8.49 1.16
CA THR A 114 -13.29 9.83 0.85
C THR A 114 -12.36 10.92 1.37
N ASN A 115 -11.88 10.81 2.59
CA ASN A 115 -10.97 11.78 3.19
C ASN A 115 -9.64 11.88 2.43
N VAL A 116 -9.07 10.75 1.99
CA VAL A 116 -7.85 10.73 1.17
C VAL A 116 -8.08 11.43 -0.16
N ALA A 117 -9.21 11.18 -0.82
CA ALA A 117 -9.53 11.83 -2.09
C ALA A 117 -9.70 13.35 -1.94
N ILE A 118 -10.33 13.80 -0.85
CA ILE A 118 -10.49 15.24 -0.55
C ILE A 118 -9.14 15.88 -0.24
N TRP A 119 -8.32 15.21 0.55
CA TRP A 119 -6.98 15.69 0.92
C TRP A 119 -6.09 15.84 -0.31
N ASN A 120 -6.05 14.85 -1.19
CA ASN A 120 -5.27 14.90 -2.42
C ASN A 120 -5.61 16.12 -3.30
N LYS A 121 -6.89 16.51 -3.37
CA LYS A 121 -7.31 17.68 -4.15
C LYS A 121 -6.82 19.02 -3.57
N LYS A 122 -6.48 19.05 -2.29
CA LYS A 122 -6.06 20.27 -1.58
C LYS A 122 -4.55 20.49 -1.58
N GLU A 123 -3.77 19.42 -1.76
CA GLU A 123 -2.32 19.44 -1.62
C GLU A 123 -1.64 19.29 -2.99
N PRO A 124 -1.22 20.39 -3.64
CA PRO A 124 -0.73 20.37 -5.03
C PRO A 124 0.62 19.63 -5.18
N GLY A 125 1.36 19.42 -4.09
CA GLY A 125 2.60 18.65 -4.08
C GLY A 125 2.41 17.13 -4.01
N ILE A 126 1.15 16.66 -4.01
CA ILE A 126 0.80 15.26 -3.85
C ILE A 126 0.10 14.74 -5.08
N GLU A 127 0.66 13.71 -5.69
CA GLU A 127 0.08 12.99 -6.80
C GLU A 127 -0.28 11.59 -6.35
N ILE A 128 -1.48 11.08 -6.69
CA ILE A 128 -1.93 9.74 -6.33
C ILE A 128 -2.30 8.94 -7.57
N LEU A 129 -1.68 7.77 -7.72
CA LEU A 129 -2.10 6.72 -8.65
C LEU A 129 -2.84 5.65 -7.86
N TYR A 130 -4.12 5.46 -8.17
CA TYR A 130 -4.91 4.35 -7.60
C TYR A 130 -4.64 3.07 -8.36
N VAL A 131 -4.30 2.01 -7.64
CA VAL A 131 -3.99 0.69 -8.19
C VAL A 131 -4.83 -0.36 -7.47
N ASP A 132 -5.65 -1.08 -8.21
CA ASP A 132 -6.47 -2.15 -7.65
C ASP A 132 -5.67 -3.44 -7.48
N TYR A 133 -5.81 -4.08 -6.33
CA TYR A 133 -5.09 -5.31 -6.00
C TYR A 133 -5.43 -6.47 -6.94
N SER A 134 -6.70 -6.60 -7.34
CA SER A 134 -7.12 -7.65 -8.26
C SER A 134 -6.56 -7.42 -9.66
N GLU A 135 -6.41 -6.16 -10.07
CA GLU A 135 -5.79 -5.80 -11.36
C GLU A 135 -4.30 -6.17 -11.39
N VAL A 136 -3.57 -5.92 -10.28
CA VAL A 136 -2.16 -6.34 -10.14
C VAL A 136 -2.00 -7.84 -10.32
N LEU A 137 -2.94 -8.64 -9.79
CA LEU A 137 -2.86 -10.10 -9.85
C LEU A 137 -3.27 -10.66 -11.22
N ASN A 138 -4.33 -10.11 -11.84
CA ASN A 138 -4.93 -10.68 -13.04
C ASN A 138 -4.36 -10.09 -14.33
N ASN A 139 -3.86 -8.86 -14.31
CA ASN A 139 -3.32 -8.15 -15.45
C ASN A 139 -2.13 -7.24 -15.07
N PRO A 140 -1.00 -7.81 -14.61
CA PRO A 140 0.10 -7.06 -14.02
C PRO A 140 0.81 -6.11 -14.99
N LYS A 141 0.96 -6.50 -16.26
CA LYS A 141 1.79 -5.74 -17.22
C LYS A 141 1.33 -4.29 -17.42
N PRO A 142 0.06 -4.01 -17.76
CA PRO A 142 -0.42 -2.64 -17.87
C PRO A 142 -0.34 -1.86 -16.55
N VAL A 143 -0.50 -2.54 -15.41
CA VAL A 143 -0.37 -1.91 -14.09
C VAL A 143 1.06 -1.45 -13.86
N MET A 144 2.04 -2.31 -14.13
CA MET A 144 3.46 -1.98 -13.99
C MET A 144 3.89 -0.83 -14.91
N GLU A 145 3.38 -0.80 -16.15
CA GLU A 145 3.61 0.31 -17.10
C GLU A 145 3.04 1.63 -16.57
N ARG A 146 1.83 1.61 -15.99
CA ARG A 146 1.23 2.81 -15.37
C ARG A 146 2.05 3.29 -14.18
N ILE A 147 2.53 2.37 -13.34
CA ILE A 147 3.36 2.69 -12.17
C ILE A 147 4.69 3.30 -12.61
N GLU A 148 5.39 2.68 -13.55
CA GLU A 148 6.65 3.17 -14.12
C GLU A 148 6.51 4.60 -14.67
N LYS A 149 5.49 4.80 -15.51
CA LYS A 149 5.17 6.12 -16.09
C LYS A 149 4.84 7.15 -15.01
N PHE A 150 4.05 6.76 -14.02
CA PHE A 150 3.65 7.64 -12.92
C PHE A 150 4.85 8.04 -12.06
N LEU A 151 5.70 7.10 -11.70
CA LEU A 151 6.90 7.36 -10.89
C LEU A 151 7.95 8.13 -11.69
N GLY A 152 8.02 7.93 -13.01
CA GLY A 152 9.01 8.55 -13.89
C GLY A 152 10.40 7.94 -13.75
N VAL A 153 10.47 6.66 -13.37
CA VAL A 153 11.70 5.87 -13.22
C VAL A 153 11.60 4.61 -14.06
N SER A 154 12.73 4.03 -14.44
CA SER A 154 12.74 2.73 -15.13
C SER A 154 12.64 1.60 -14.09
N LEU A 155 11.76 0.63 -14.33
CA LEU A 155 11.54 -0.51 -13.43
C LEU A 155 11.76 -1.83 -14.17
N ASP A 156 12.39 -2.80 -13.50
CA ASP A 156 12.47 -4.18 -13.98
C ASP A 156 11.11 -4.87 -13.80
N LYS A 157 10.29 -4.80 -14.85
CA LYS A 157 8.92 -5.35 -14.85
C LYS A 157 8.89 -6.88 -14.78
N GLU A 158 9.91 -7.56 -15.26
CA GLU A 158 10.00 -9.02 -15.18
C GLU A 158 10.24 -9.45 -13.73
N ALA A 159 11.17 -8.79 -13.04
CA ALA A 159 11.40 -9.03 -11.61
C ALA A 159 10.17 -8.66 -10.76
N MET A 160 9.44 -7.59 -11.11
CA MET A 160 8.18 -7.23 -10.46
C MET A 160 7.11 -8.31 -10.63
N GLU A 161 6.92 -8.85 -11.84
CA GLU A 161 5.92 -9.87 -12.14
C GLU A 161 6.17 -11.16 -11.36
N GLN A 162 7.43 -11.54 -11.15
CA GLN A 162 7.83 -12.72 -10.36
C GLN A 162 7.45 -12.63 -8.88
N CYS A 163 7.16 -11.43 -8.37
CA CYS A 163 6.69 -11.26 -7.00
C CYS A 163 5.27 -11.77 -6.80
N ILE A 164 4.47 -11.85 -7.88
CA ILE A 164 3.06 -12.19 -7.82
C ILE A 164 2.89 -13.67 -7.51
N ASP A 165 2.16 -13.95 -6.44
CA ASP A 165 1.84 -15.30 -5.99
C ASP A 165 0.33 -15.42 -5.78
N MET A 166 -0.33 -16.05 -6.73
CA MET A 166 -1.79 -16.25 -6.74
C MET A 166 -2.28 -17.08 -5.54
N SER A 167 -1.43 -17.91 -4.92
CA SER A 167 -1.79 -18.72 -3.75
C SER A 167 -2.04 -17.86 -2.50
N LEU A 168 -1.49 -16.64 -2.48
CA LEU A 168 -1.67 -15.68 -1.40
C LEU A 168 -2.97 -14.85 -1.54
N TYR A 169 -3.70 -14.98 -2.66
CA TYR A 169 -5.02 -14.36 -2.85
C TYR A 169 -6.14 -15.23 -2.25
N ARG A 170 -6.23 -15.21 -0.92
CA ARG A 170 -7.04 -16.15 -0.15
C ARG A 170 -8.51 -15.74 0.09
N ASN A 171 -8.84 -14.45 -0.04
CA ASN A 171 -10.15 -13.90 0.33
C ASN A 171 -10.79 -13.26 -0.91
N ARG A 172 -11.21 -14.08 -1.87
CA ARG A 172 -11.93 -13.63 -3.06
C ARG A 172 -13.41 -13.45 -2.75
N THR A 173 -13.99 -12.34 -3.20
CA THR A 173 -15.45 -12.25 -3.41
C THR A 173 -15.77 -12.92 -4.74
N THR A 174 -16.51 -14.02 -4.70
CA THR A 174 -17.11 -14.66 -5.88
C THR A 174 -18.25 -13.80 -6.39
#